data_e4b572f80b704fa873fc80b722c63cfe
#
_entry.id   e4b572f80b704fa873fc80b722c63cfe
#
_cell.length_a   1.000
_cell.length_b   1.000
_cell.length_c   1.000
_cell.angle_alpha   90.00
_cell.angle_beta   90.00
_cell.angle_gamma   90.00
#
_symmetry.space_group_name_H-M   'P 1'
#
loop_
_entity.id
_entity.type
_entity.pdbx_description
1 polymer ?
#
loop_
_entity_poly.entity_id
_entity_poly.type
_entity_poly.pdbx_seq_one_letter_code
_entity_poly.pdbx_strand_id
1 'polypeptide(L)'
;MAWMTRRTLKTAAIAGLAIAASGGAAVTTAGLMWPNTISPDLAPVHEMRADQALLAQYPQTIKADRESQAALAQAPAAANAWLRRAYVRQLGTRTLDAQALDYIDKSYRAAPLGPDVTRWRLRFIFEHWSEMTPALRTRAVDEMRNFARYHSGGPDLVRAIHNPAGRWAAALVERSGHNEALRDHGMLAKAAE
;
A
#
# COMPACT_ATOMS: atom_id res chain seq x y z
N MET A 1 -40.08 -13.99 -38.70
CA MET A 1 -40.24 -13.01 -37.59
C MET A 1 -39.36 -13.28 -36.35
N ALA A 2 -38.85 -14.46 -36.07
CA ALA A 2 -38.09 -14.81 -34.88
C ALA A 2 -36.61 -14.27 -34.87
N TRP A 3 -36.08 -13.83 -36.00
CA TRP A 3 -34.66 -13.35 -36.09
C TRP A 3 -34.48 -11.91 -35.65
N MET A 4 -35.51 -11.13 -35.73
CA MET A 4 -35.47 -9.69 -35.33
C MET A 4 -35.44 -9.51 -33.80
N THR A 5 -35.99 -10.46 -33.04
CA THR A 5 -36.02 -10.39 -31.58
C THR A 5 -34.71 -10.71 -30.91
N ARG A 6 -33.83 -11.55 -31.48
CA ARG A 6 -32.53 -11.89 -30.89
C ARG A 6 -31.47 -10.75 -30.99
N ARG A 7 -31.52 -9.96 -32.06
CA ARG A 7 -30.64 -8.78 -32.23
C ARG A 7 -31.02 -7.64 -31.28
N THR A 8 -32.30 -7.36 -31.14
CA THR A 8 -32.79 -6.32 -30.22
C THR A 8 -32.50 -6.65 -28.75
N LEU A 9 -32.63 -7.92 -28.34
CA LEU A 9 -32.29 -8.39 -27.00
C LEU A 9 -30.79 -8.25 -26.71
N LYS A 10 -29.90 -8.61 -27.65
CA LYS A 10 -28.45 -8.43 -27.48
C LYS A 10 -28.04 -6.95 -27.40
N THR A 11 -28.61 -6.10 -28.21
CA THR A 11 -28.32 -4.65 -28.19
C THR A 11 -28.83 -4.01 -26.90
N ALA A 12 -30.01 -4.40 -26.41
CA ALA A 12 -30.54 -3.93 -25.12
C ALA A 12 -29.69 -4.40 -23.92
N ALA A 13 -29.21 -5.66 -23.95
CA ALA A 13 -28.33 -6.20 -22.90
C ALA A 13 -26.98 -5.48 -22.88
N ILE A 14 -26.34 -5.21 -24.03
CA ILE A 14 -25.08 -4.48 -24.12
C ILE A 14 -25.26 -3.02 -23.67
N ALA A 15 -26.35 -2.36 -24.08
CA ALA A 15 -26.64 -1.00 -23.63
C ALA A 15 -26.89 -0.93 -22.12
N GLY A 16 -27.64 -1.90 -21.57
CA GLY A 16 -27.86 -2.01 -20.12
C GLY A 16 -26.55 -2.21 -19.35
N LEU A 17 -25.66 -3.07 -19.85
CA LEU A 17 -24.35 -3.30 -19.23
C LEU A 17 -23.44 -2.05 -19.27
N ALA A 18 -23.45 -1.32 -20.39
CA ALA A 18 -22.69 -0.09 -20.54
C ALA A 18 -23.20 1.02 -19.59
N ILE A 19 -24.52 1.17 -19.44
CA ILE A 19 -25.11 2.14 -18.51
C ILE A 19 -24.80 1.75 -17.05
N ALA A 20 -24.87 0.48 -16.69
CA ALA A 20 -24.54 0.01 -15.35
C ALA A 20 -23.05 0.23 -15.03
N ALA A 21 -22.15 -0.05 -15.98
CA ALA A 21 -20.71 0.18 -15.83
C ALA A 21 -20.38 1.68 -15.69
N SER A 22 -21.00 2.54 -16.51
CA SER A 22 -20.81 3.99 -16.46
C SER A 22 -21.38 4.60 -15.17
N GLY A 23 -22.54 4.13 -14.70
CA GLY A 23 -23.14 4.56 -13.45
C GLY A 23 -22.30 4.13 -12.24
N GLY A 24 -21.78 2.91 -12.23
CA GLY A 24 -20.87 2.40 -11.20
C GLY A 24 -19.57 3.22 -11.12
N ALA A 25 -18.95 3.51 -12.26
CA ALA A 25 -17.75 4.34 -12.34
C ALA A 25 -18.00 5.77 -11.80
N ALA A 26 -19.12 6.39 -12.18
CA ALA A 26 -19.49 7.73 -11.71
C ALA A 26 -19.70 7.78 -10.19
N VAL A 27 -20.38 6.79 -9.61
CA VAL A 27 -20.60 6.69 -8.15
C VAL A 27 -19.28 6.47 -7.42
N THR A 28 -18.40 5.62 -7.95
CA THR A 28 -17.08 5.37 -7.36
C THR A 28 -16.24 6.65 -7.38
N THR A 29 -16.18 7.35 -8.54
CA THR A 29 -15.43 8.61 -8.68
C THR A 29 -15.98 9.69 -7.76
N ALA A 30 -17.29 9.84 -7.67
CA ALA A 30 -17.93 10.79 -6.76
C ALA A 30 -17.65 10.44 -5.28
N GLY A 31 -17.69 9.16 -4.93
CA GLY A 31 -17.34 8.69 -3.59
C GLY A 31 -15.88 8.96 -3.23
N LEU A 32 -14.96 8.89 -4.19
CA LEU A 32 -13.55 9.23 -4.00
C LEU A 32 -13.34 10.75 -3.88
N MET A 33 -14.09 11.55 -4.65
CA MET A 33 -13.99 13.03 -4.56
C MET A 33 -14.64 13.61 -3.30
N TRP A 34 -15.75 13.01 -2.85
CA TRP A 34 -16.51 13.47 -1.69
C TRP A 34 -16.82 12.33 -0.71
N PRO A 35 -15.80 11.71 -0.11
CA PRO A 35 -15.98 10.48 0.68
C PRO A 35 -16.82 10.65 1.95
N ASN A 36 -16.99 11.90 2.42
CA ASN A 36 -17.83 12.20 3.60
C ASN A 36 -19.26 12.61 3.22
N THR A 37 -19.53 12.94 1.96
CA THR A 37 -20.84 13.41 1.48
C THR A 37 -21.56 12.29 0.72
N ILE A 38 -20.85 11.60 -0.15
CA ILE A 38 -21.35 10.44 -0.90
C ILE A 38 -20.69 9.22 -0.29
N SER A 39 -21.50 8.32 0.24
CA SER A 39 -21.02 7.16 1.02
C SER A 39 -21.32 5.83 0.34
N PRO A 40 -20.76 5.53 -0.86
CA PRO A 40 -20.82 4.18 -1.34
C PRO A 40 -20.00 3.27 -0.44
N ASP A 41 -20.54 2.11 -0.13
CA ASP A 41 -19.86 1.05 0.63
C ASP A 41 -18.88 0.32 -0.29
N LEU A 42 -17.72 0.94 -0.55
CA LEU A 42 -16.69 0.44 -1.47
C LEU A 42 -15.32 0.51 -0.80
N ALA A 43 -14.51 -0.54 -0.96
CA ALA A 43 -13.17 -0.64 -0.35
C ALA A 43 -12.29 0.60 -0.62
N PRO A 44 -12.16 1.16 -1.84
CA PRO A 44 -11.36 2.37 -2.06
C PRO A 44 -11.86 3.61 -1.31
N VAL A 45 -13.18 3.72 -1.11
CA VAL A 45 -13.77 4.84 -0.36
C VAL A 45 -13.46 4.72 1.12
N HIS A 46 -13.52 3.51 1.67
CA HIS A 46 -13.11 3.23 3.04
C HIS A 46 -11.61 3.51 3.26
N GLU A 47 -10.74 3.12 2.32
CA GLU A 47 -9.31 3.43 2.40
C GLU A 47 -9.08 4.95 2.43
N MET A 48 -9.72 5.71 1.56
CA MET A 48 -9.61 7.18 1.54
C MET A 48 -10.09 7.81 2.84
N ARG A 49 -11.21 7.35 3.41
CA ARG A 49 -11.72 7.84 4.70
C ARG A 49 -10.76 7.52 5.85
N ALA A 50 -10.14 6.35 5.80
CA ALA A 50 -9.14 5.97 6.79
C ALA A 50 -7.92 6.87 6.72
N ASP A 51 -7.43 7.20 5.51
CA ASP A 51 -6.32 8.14 5.31
C ASP A 51 -6.69 9.55 5.78
N GLN A 52 -7.86 10.07 5.42
CA GLN A 52 -8.35 11.37 5.90
C GLN A 52 -8.46 11.42 7.42
N ALA A 53 -8.88 10.32 8.06
CA ALA A 53 -8.97 10.24 9.51
C ALA A 53 -7.60 10.33 10.19
N LEU A 54 -6.54 9.79 9.57
CA LEU A 54 -5.16 9.90 10.08
C LEU A 54 -4.51 11.26 9.78
N LEU A 55 -4.87 11.87 8.64
CA LEU A 55 -4.34 13.17 8.22
C LEU A 55 -5.05 14.36 8.88
N ALA A 56 -6.12 14.14 9.64
CA ALA A 56 -6.80 15.18 10.38
C ALA A 56 -5.87 15.86 11.40
N GLN A 57 -6.08 17.12 11.69
CA GLN A 57 -5.30 17.87 12.69
C GLN A 57 -5.14 17.10 14.01
N TYR A 58 -6.17 16.38 14.41
CA TYR A 58 -6.15 15.39 15.50
C TYR A 58 -6.46 14.02 14.91
N PRO A 59 -5.46 13.11 14.80
CA PRO A 59 -5.64 11.81 14.20
C PRO A 59 -6.75 10.99 14.85
N GLN A 60 -7.76 10.61 14.05
CA GLN A 60 -8.93 9.85 14.48
C GLN A 60 -8.65 8.35 14.35
N THR A 61 -7.81 7.81 15.21
CA THR A 61 -7.30 6.43 15.11
C THR A 61 -8.42 5.37 15.12
N ILE A 62 -9.45 5.53 15.96
CA ILE A 62 -10.58 4.60 16.02
C ILE A 62 -11.36 4.59 14.69
N LYS A 63 -11.59 5.76 14.10
CA LYS A 63 -12.24 5.87 12.79
C LYS A 63 -11.38 5.24 11.70
N ALA A 64 -10.07 5.52 11.69
CA ALA A 64 -9.14 4.96 10.72
C ALA A 64 -9.07 3.43 10.79
N ASP A 65 -9.07 2.82 11.99
CA ASP A 65 -9.11 1.36 12.13
C ASP A 65 -10.43 0.78 11.61
N ARG A 66 -11.57 1.38 11.97
CA ARG A 66 -12.89 0.92 11.52
C ARG A 66 -13.03 0.98 9.99
N GLU A 67 -12.63 2.08 9.37
CA GLU A 67 -12.65 2.21 7.91
C GLU A 67 -11.68 1.23 7.25
N SER A 68 -10.50 0.98 7.83
CA SER A 68 -9.57 -0.04 7.33
C SER A 68 -10.14 -1.45 7.45
N GLN A 69 -10.89 -1.76 8.51
CA GLN A 69 -11.60 -3.03 8.64
C GLN A 69 -12.69 -3.19 7.58
N ALA A 70 -13.47 -2.13 7.31
CA ALA A 70 -14.51 -2.14 6.27
C ALA A 70 -13.90 -2.35 4.88
N ALA A 71 -12.76 -1.68 4.58
CA ALA A 71 -12.02 -1.92 3.34
C ALA A 71 -11.58 -3.38 3.20
N LEU A 72 -11.02 -3.97 4.26
CA LEU A 72 -10.55 -5.35 4.29
C LEU A 72 -11.67 -6.39 4.20
N ALA A 73 -12.87 -6.08 4.67
CA ALA A 73 -14.03 -6.96 4.52
C ALA A 73 -14.40 -7.17 3.04
N GLN A 74 -14.16 -6.15 2.20
CA GLN A 74 -14.45 -6.20 0.76
C GLN A 74 -13.22 -6.57 -0.07
N ALA A 75 -12.04 -6.13 0.36
CA ALA A 75 -10.77 -6.35 -0.32
C ALA A 75 -9.71 -6.88 0.67
N PRO A 76 -9.71 -8.19 0.99
CA PRO A 76 -8.74 -8.76 1.95
C PRO A 76 -7.28 -8.63 1.54
N ALA A 77 -7.01 -8.39 0.25
CA ALA A 77 -5.68 -8.15 -0.31
C ALA A 77 -5.25 -6.66 -0.30
N ALA A 78 -5.98 -5.78 0.36
CA ALA A 78 -5.63 -4.37 0.49
C ALA A 78 -4.43 -4.20 1.46
N ALA A 79 -3.21 -4.23 0.92
CA ALA A 79 -1.97 -4.18 1.71
C ALA A 79 -1.84 -2.90 2.54
N ASN A 80 -2.30 -1.75 2.00
CA ASN A 80 -2.33 -0.47 2.71
C ASN A 80 -3.24 -0.50 3.93
N ALA A 81 -4.41 -1.14 3.83
CA ALA A 81 -5.35 -1.24 4.94
C ALA A 81 -4.77 -2.10 6.09
N TRP A 82 -4.07 -3.19 5.79
CA TRP A 82 -3.35 -3.97 6.79
C TRP A 82 -2.25 -3.16 7.48
N LEU A 83 -1.42 -2.45 6.70
CA LEU A 83 -0.34 -1.62 7.25
C LEU A 83 -0.89 -0.47 8.10
N ARG A 84 -1.99 0.15 7.68
CA ARG A 84 -2.67 1.22 8.43
C ARG A 84 -3.15 0.72 9.79
N ARG A 85 -3.69 -0.48 9.87
CA ARG A 85 -4.08 -1.10 11.14
C ARG A 85 -2.88 -1.33 12.06
N ALA A 86 -1.74 -1.77 11.52
CA ALA A 86 -0.50 -1.89 12.30
C ALA A 86 -0.07 -0.53 12.87
N TYR A 87 -0.10 0.52 12.05
CA TYR A 87 0.23 1.89 12.44
C TYR A 87 -0.71 2.45 13.52
N VAL A 88 -2.02 2.31 13.33
CA VAL A 88 -3.02 2.77 14.31
C VAL A 88 -2.83 2.07 15.65
N ARG A 89 -2.55 0.77 15.63
CA ARG A 89 -2.29 0.01 16.85
C ARG A 89 -1.04 0.50 17.57
N GLN A 90 0.05 0.70 16.83
CA GLN A 90 1.31 1.23 17.35
C GLN A 90 1.11 2.62 17.98
N LEU A 91 0.28 3.50 17.40
CA LEU A 91 -0.06 4.79 18.01
C LEU A 91 -0.73 4.63 19.38
N GLY A 92 -1.57 3.62 19.54
CA GLY A 92 -2.28 3.34 20.80
C GLY A 92 -1.40 2.70 21.87
N THR A 93 -0.55 1.75 21.48
CA THR A 93 0.30 0.97 22.41
C THR A 93 1.69 1.57 22.59
N ARG A 94 2.11 2.46 21.69
CA ARG A 94 3.46 3.04 21.58
C ARG A 94 4.57 2.02 21.27
N THR A 95 4.21 0.78 21.01
CA THR A 95 5.11 -0.32 20.64
C THR A 95 4.42 -1.20 19.60
N LEU A 96 5.19 -2.02 18.90
CA LEU A 96 4.66 -3.04 17.98
C LEU A 96 4.41 -4.34 18.74
N ASP A 97 3.20 -4.54 19.19
CA ASP A 97 2.79 -5.80 19.79
C ASP A 97 2.60 -6.92 18.74
N ALA A 98 2.35 -8.13 19.20
CA ALA A 98 2.20 -9.31 18.34
C ALA A 98 1.10 -9.11 17.24
N GLN A 99 0.04 -8.37 17.55
CA GLN A 99 -1.03 -8.10 16.59
C GLN A 99 -0.61 -7.08 15.53
N ALA A 100 0.14 -6.04 15.90
CA ALA A 100 0.69 -5.08 14.94
C ALA A 100 1.67 -5.77 13.99
N LEU A 101 2.53 -6.65 14.50
CA LEU A 101 3.45 -7.47 13.69
C LEU A 101 2.71 -8.42 12.74
N ASP A 102 1.60 -9.05 13.17
CA ASP A 102 0.74 -9.86 12.31
C ASP A 102 0.10 -9.03 11.19
N TYR A 103 -0.33 -7.81 11.46
CA TYR A 103 -0.85 -6.92 10.41
C TYR A 103 0.22 -6.52 9.39
N ILE A 104 1.47 -6.29 9.81
CA ILE A 104 2.58 -6.07 8.89
C ILE A 104 2.81 -7.30 8.01
N ASP A 105 2.81 -8.50 8.61
CA ASP A 105 2.94 -9.75 7.87
C ASP A 105 1.81 -9.96 6.86
N LYS A 106 0.57 -9.64 7.22
CA LYS A 106 -0.60 -9.67 6.30
C LYS A 106 -0.44 -8.67 5.15
N SER A 107 0.10 -7.47 5.42
CA SER A 107 0.43 -6.50 4.36
C SER A 107 1.43 -7.07 3.35
N TYR A 108 2.45 -7.79 3.80
CA TYR A 108 3.40 -8.47 2.92
C TYR A 108 2.77 -9.62 2.12
N ARG A 109 1.91 -10.41 2.75
CA ARG A 109 1.20 -11.49 2.05
C ARG A 109 0.22 -10.97 1.01
N ALA A 110 -0.39 -9.82 1.26
CA ALA A 110 -1.32 -9.17 0.33
C ALA A 110 -0.59 -8.59 -0.89
N ALA A 111 0.54 -7.92 -0.68
CA ALA A 111 1.35 -7.35 -1.76
C ALA A 111 2.84 -7.34 -1.36
N PRO A 112 3.61 -8.38 -1.73
CA PRO A 112 5.05 -8.46 -1.40
C PRO A 112 5.87 -7.27 -1.90
N LEU A 113 5.57 -6.76 -3.09
CA LEU A 113 6.23 -5.63 -3.76
C LEU A 113 5.18 -4.67 -4.34
N GLY A 114 4.22 -4.23 -3.50
CA GLY A 114 3.14 -3.34 -3.93
C GLY A 114 3.62 -1.89 -4.07
N PRO A 115 3.60 -1.29 -5.28
CA PRO A 115 4.16 0.05 -5.51
C PRO A 115 3.56 1.11 -4.58
N ASP A 116 2.27 1.01 -4.29
CA ASP A 116 1.55 1.99 -3.47
C ASP A 116 1.85 1.89 -1.97
N VAL A 117 2.32 0.73 -1.49
CA VAL A 117 2.58 0.47 -0.06
C VAL A 117 4.07 0.43 0.29
N THR A 118 4.94 0.09 -0.67
CA THR A 118 6.37 -0.19 -0.43
C THR A 118 7.07 0.95 0.30
N ARG A 119 6.96 2.20 -0.18
CA ARG A 119 7.66 3.33 0.43
C ARG A 119 7.23 3.58 1.88
N TRP A 120 5.94 3.51 2.16
CA TRP A 120 5.42 3.69 3.52
C TRP A 120 5.79 2.51 4.42
N ARG A 121 5.63 1.27 3.93
CA ARG A 121 5.95 0.05 4.67
C ARG A 121 7.43 -0.01 5.05
N LEU A 122 8.33 0.25 4.10
CA LEU A 122 9.76 0.29 4.38
C LEU A 122 10.10 1.34 5.44
N ARG A 123 9.60 2.58 5.28
CA ARG A 123 9.82 3.61 6.29
C ARG A 123 9.33 3.16 7.67
N PHE A 124 8.12 2.64 7.75
CA PHE A 124 7.52 2.19 9.00
C PHE A 124 8.33 1.07 9.66
N ILE A 125 8.76 0.07 8.90
CA ILE A 125 9.53 -1.06 9.41
C ILE A 125 10.92 -0.62 9.88
N PHE A 126 11.63 0.19 9.09
CA PHE A 126 12.96 0.66 9.48
C PHE A 126 12.91 1.66 10.64
N GLU A 127 11.82 2.42 10.80
CA GLU A 127 11.61 3.25 12.00
C GLU A 127 11.47 2.40 13.28
N HIS A 128 10.88 1.21 13.17
CA HIS A 128 10.67 0.26 14.27
C HIS A 128 11.60 -0.97 14.19
N TRP A 129 12.79 -0.81 13.63
CA TRP A 129 13.70 -1.92 13.31
C TRP A 129 13.97 -2.90 14.43
N SER A 130 14.19 -2.41 15.67
CA SER A 130 14.48 -3.24 16.84
C SER A 130 13.29 -4.12 17.26
N GLU A 131 12.07 -3.69 16.95
CA GLU A 131 10.82 -4.40 17.30
C GLU A 131 10.42 -5.46 16.27
N MET A 132 11.04 -5.43 15.09
CA MET A 132 10.71 -6.36 13.99
C MET A 132 11.22 -7.77 14.28
N THR A 133 10.39 -8.76 13.92
CA THR A 133 10.82 -10.16 13.89
C THR A 133 11.91 -10.39 12.85
N PRO A 134 12.78 -11.41 12.99
CA PRO A 134 13.76 -11.75 11.96
C PRO A 134 13.14 -11.94 10.57
N ALA A 135 11.99 -12.59 10.49
CA ALA A 135 11.28 -12.81 9.23
C ALA A 135 10.84 -11.50 8.56
N LEU A 136 10.29 -10.54 9.32
CA LEU A 136 9.91 -9.23 8.81
C LEU A 136 11.12 -8.40 8.39
N ARG A 137 12.23 -8.49 9.12
CA ARG A 137 13.50 -7.84 8.73
C ARG A 137 14.01 -8.36 7.40
N THR A 138 14.00 -9.69 7.19
CA THR A 138 14.41 -10.30 5.92
C THR A 138 13.55 -9.77 4.77
N ARG A 139 12.21 -9.78 4.92
CA ARG A 139 11.31 -9.25 3.87
C ARG A 139 11.55 -7.76 3.58
N ALA A 140 11.78 -6.96 4.62
CA ALA A 140 12.06 -5.54 4.45
C ALA A 140 13.40 -5.29 3.74
N VAL A 141 14.43 -6.11 4.02
CA VAL A 141 15.71 -6.08 3.31
C VAL A 141 15.53 -6.41 1.83
N ASP A 142 14.77 -7.46 1.52
CA ASP A 142 14.53 -7.86 0.13
C ASP A 142 13.69 -6.82 -0.62
N GLU A 143 12.66 -6.27 0.02
CA GLU A 143 11.85 -5.19 -0.55
C GLU A 143 12.68 -3.92 -0.75
N MET A 144 13.52 -3.52 0.22
CA MET A 144 14.39 -2.35 0.11
C MET A 144 15.44 -2.50 -0.99
N ARG A 145 16.03 -3.70 -1.15
CA ARG A 145 16.97 -4.00 -2.24
C ARG A 145 16.28 -3.85 -3.59
N ASN A 146 15.08 -4.41 -3.76
CA ASN A 146 14.27 -4.24 -4.97
C ASN A 146 13.92 -2.76 -5.21
N PHE A 147 13.48 -2.06 -4.17
CA PHE A 147 13.15 -0.64 -4.29
C PHE A 147 14.36 0.18 -4.76
N ALA A 148 15.53 -0.02 -4.16
CA ALA A 148 16.77 0.68 -4.53
C ALA A 148 17.26 0.32 -5.95
N ARG A 149 16.98 -0.90 -6.42
CA ARG A 149 17.38 -1.35 -7.76
C ARG A 149 16.55 -0.71 -8.88
N TYR A 150 15.26 -0.48 -8.64
CA TYR A 150 14.32 -0.04 -9.67
C TYR A 150 13.79 1.38 -9.49
N HIS A 151 14.07 2.04 -8.35
CA HIS A 151 13.56 3.36 -8.03
C HIS A 151 14.65 4.28 -7.49
N SER A 152 14.72 5.49 -8.00
CA SER A 152 15.68 6.53 -7.57
C SER A 152 15.40 7.11 -6.17
N GLY A 153 14.27 6.77 -5.56
CA GLY A 153 13.85 7.29 -4.25
C GLY A 153 14.48 6.63 -3.02
N GLY A 154 15.43 5.70 -3.20
CA GLY A 154 16.11 5.00 -2.10
C GLY A 154 16.81 5.93 -1.11
N PRO A 155 17.67 6.86 -1.54
CA PRO A 155 18.35 7.80 -0.64
C PRO A 155 17.40 8.71 0.14
N ASP A 156 16.27 9.15 -0.47
CA ASP A 156 15.26 9.96 0.21
C ASP A 156 14.52 9.17 1.28
N LEU A 157 14.22 7.92 0.99
CA LEU A 157 13.62 7.01 1.97
C LEU A 157 14.54 6.83 3.18
N VAL A 158 15.84 6.57 2.95
CA VAL A 158 16.84 6.42 4.02
C VAL A 158 16.92 7.68 4.89
N ARG A 159 16.94 8.87 4.28
CA ARG A 159 16.97 10.15 5.01
C ARG A 159 15.72 10.38 5.86
N ALA A 160 14.58 9.85 5.44
CA ALA A 160 13.31 9.99 6.16
C ALA A 160 13.18 9.06 7.38
N ILE A 161 14.13 8.13 7.61
CA ILE A 161 14.15 7.24 8.77
C ILE A 161 14.90 7.92 9.91
N HIS A 162 14.24 8.07 11.08
CA HIS A 162 14.82 8.72 12.26
C HIS A 162 15.51 7.72 13.20
N ASN A 163 15.03 6.47 13.27
CA ASN A 163 15.66 5.42 14.07
C ASN A 163 17.10 5.14 13.58
N PRO A 164 18.15 5.33 14.42
CA PRO A 164 19.52 5.21 13.95
C PRO A 164 19.89 3.81 13.44
N ALA A 165 19.45 2.75 14.13
CA ALA A 165 19.73 1.38 13.74
C ALA A 165 19.02 1.00 12.44
N GLY A 166 17.75 1.39 12.31
CA GLY A 166 16.97 1.18 11.07
C GLY A 166 17.52 1.97 9.90
N ARG A 167 17.87 3.24 10.10
CA ARG A 167 18.48 4.07 9.04
C ARG A 167 19.81 3.48 8.56
N TRP A 168 20.66 3.00 9.49
CA TRP A 168 21.91 2.35 9.11
C TRP A 168 21.67 1.07 8.31
N ALA A 169 20.74 0.22 8.75
CA ALA A 169 20.37 -1.00 8.04
C ALA A 169 19.79 -0.69 6.65
N ALA A 170 18.88 0.28 6.54
CA ALA A 170 18.31 0.72 5.26
C ALA A 170 19.38 1.27 4.30
N ALA A 171 20.33 2.08 4.79
CA ALA A 171 21.40 2.65 3.98
C ALA A 171 22.35 1.57 3.42
N LEU A 172 22.66 0.54 4.21
CA LEU A 172 23.49 -0.57 3.76
C LEU A 172 22.83 -1.36 2.62
N VAL A 173 21.53 -1.66 2.78
CA VAL A 173 20.74 -2.39 1.77
C VAL A 173 20.51 -1.55 0.52
N GLU A 174 20.22 -0.26 0.67
CA GLU A 174 20.05 0.69 -0.44
C GLU A 174 21.29 0.72 -1.32
N ARG A 175 22.47 0.88 -0.72
CA ARG A 175 23.74 0.88 -1.46
C ARG A 175 23.97 -0.43 -2.20
N SER A 176 23.65 -1.58 -1.59
CA SER A 176 23.76 -2.89 -2.24
C SER A 176 22.86 -2.99 -3.46
N GLY A 177 21.57 -2.63 -3.34
CA GLY A 177 20.62 -2.65 -4.44
C GLY A 177 20.98 -1.69 -5.58
N HIS A 178 21.45 -0.49 -5.23
CA HIS A 178 21.94 0.49 -6.21
C HIS A 178 23.16 -0.05 -6.99
N ASN A 179 24.13 -0.66 -6.32
CA ASN A 179 25.29 -1.26 -6.96
C ASN A 179 24.92 -2.44 -7.87
N GLU A 180 23.92 -3.24 -7.50
CA GLU A 180 23.36 -4.28 -8.36
C GLU A 180 22.76 -3.69 -9.64
N ALA A 181 21.99 -2.63 -9.53
CA ALA A 181 21.42 -1.91 -10.67
C ALA A 181 22.52 -1.39 -11.62
N LEU A 182 23.60 -0.81 -11.09
CA LEU A 182 24.72 -0.31 -11.88
C LEU A 182 25.47 -1.43 -12.61
N ARG A 183 25.61 -2.63 -12.00
CA ARG A 183 26.20 -3.81 -12.65
C ARG A 183 25.32 -4.30 -13.79
N ASP A 184 24.03 -4.41 -13.57
CA ASP A 184 23.09 -4.87 -14.60
C ASP A 184 23.08 -3.95 -15.83
N HIS A 185 23.34 -2.66 -15.63
CA HIS A 185 23.43 -1.69 -16.73
C HIS A 185 24.85 -1.55 -17.31
N GLY A 186 25.79 -2.37 -16.90
CA GLY A 186 27.17 -2.36 -17.39
C GLY A 186 27.99 -1.12 -17.00
N MET A 187 27.48 -0.29 -16.10
CA MET A 187 28.12 0.95 -15.69
C MET A 187 29.29 0.76 -14.74
N LEU A 188 29.33 -0.33 -13.98
CA LEU A 188 30.44 -0.65 -13.08
C LEU A 188 31.59 -1.42 -13.76
N ALA A 189 31.38 -2.01 -14.93
CA ALA A 189 32.45 -2.69 -15.69
C ALA A 189 33.51 -1.72 -16.23
N LYS A 190 33.15 -0.45 -16.50
CA LYS A 190 34.06 0.60 -17.00
C LYS A 190 34.93 1.27 -15.95
N ALA A 191 34.69 1.06 -14.68
CA ALA A 191 35.49 1.69 -13.61
C ALA A 191 36.64 0.80 -13.12
N ALA A 192 36.78 -0.43 -13.66
CA ALA A 192 37.80 -1.41 -13.30
C ALA A 192 38.87 -1.62 -14.41
N GLU A 193 38.73 -0.93 -15.56
CA GLU A 193 39.74 -0.83 -16.64
C GLU A 193 40.47 0.52 -16.54
#